data_60198bc105a610eacbbec8ab9573672b
#
_entry.id   60198bc105a610eacbbec8ab9573672b
#
_cell.length_a   1.000
_cell.length_b   1.000
_cell.length_c   1.000
_cell.angle_alpha   90.00
_cell.angle_beta   90.00
_cell.angle_gamma   90.00
#
_symmetry.space_group_name_H-M   'P 1'
#
loop_
_entity.id
_entity.type
_entity.pdbx_description
1 polymer ?
#
loop_
_entity_poly.entity_id
_entity_poly.type
_entity_poly.pdbx_seq_one_letter_code
_entity_poly.pdbx_strand_id
1 'polypeptide(L)'
;MDKIKLAYEVLDLIFKANGGFVERAGDEGPTGEPTAFFTFSGHCPSVDVSIFPNGWHRDADYNKERVEFTFSDWNEDEELEEKLKQLRECVEGLEKKEAQHD
;
A
#
# COMPACT_ATOMS: atom_id res chain seq x y z
N MET A 1 -1.86 7.30 -20.47
CA MET A 1 -1.06 6.66 -19.39
C MET A 1 -0.96 5.17 -19.63
N ASP A 2 0.22 4.61 -19.43
CA ASP A 2 0.41 3.16 -19.50
C ASP A 2 0.05 2.53 -18.14
N LYS A 3 -1.08 1.86 -18.08
CA LYS A 3 -1.61 1.29 -16.84
C LYS A 3 -0.80 0.08 -16.35
N ILE A 4 -0.09 -0.60 -17.24
CA ILE A 4 0.79 -1.71 -16.84
C ILE A 4 2.00 -1.15 -16.09
N LYS A 5 2.58 -0.07 -16.58
CA LYS A 5 3.68 0.62 -15.90
C LYS A 5 3.23 1.16 -14.55
N LEU A 6 2.01 1.71 -14.51
CA LEU A 6 1.41 2.18 -13.26
C LEU A 6 1.33 1.04 -12.24
N ALA A 7 0.83 -0.13 -12.65
CA ALA A 7 0.71 -1.28 -11.77
C ALA A 7 2.07 -1.76 -11.24
N TYR A 8 3.10 -1.78 -12.09
CA TYR A 8 4.45 -2.13 -11.64
C TYR A 8 5.01 -1.12 -10.64
N GLU A 9 4.75 0.16 -10.87
CA GLU A 9 5.21 1.21 -9.96
C GLU A 9 4.50 1.09 -8.60
N VAL A 10 3.20 0.82 -8.62
CA VAL A 10 2.42 0.59 -7.39
C VAL A 10 2.97 -0.63 -6.64
N LEU A 11 3.24 -1.72 -7.36
CA LEU A 11 3.78 -2.93 -6.75
C LEU A 11 5.15 -2.66 -6.10
N ASP A 12 6.01 -1.89 -6.77
CA ASP A 12 7.31 -1.50 -6.21
C ASP A 12 7.13 -0.72 -4.90
N LEU A 13 6.19 0.21 -4.88
CA LEU A 13 5.89 0.98 -3.68
C LEU A 13 5.37 0.10 -2.53
N ILE A 14 4.58 -0.93 -2.87
CA ILE A 14 4.08 -1.86 -1.87
C ILE A 14 5.22 -2.66 -1.24
N PHE A 15 6.17 -3.13 -2.04
CA PHE A 15 7.35 -3.81 -1.51
C PHE A 15 8.17 -2.89 -0.60
N LYS A 16 8.32 -1.63 -0.98
CA LYS A 16 9.02 -0.65 -0.14
C LYS A 16 8.31 -0.42 1.18
N ALA A 17 6.99 -0.28 1.14
CA ALA A 17 6.19 -0.08 2.37
C ALA A 17 6.29 -1.28 3.31
N ASN A 18 6.33 -2.49 2.75
CA ASN A 18 6.41 -3.73 3.52
C ASN A 18 7.85 -4.10 3.94
N GLY A 19 8.84 -3.35 3.49
CA GLY A 19 10.23 -3.66 3.79
C GLY A 19 10.81 -4.79 2.95
N GLY A 20 10.17 -5.12 1.83
CA GLY A 20 10.59 -6.17 0.91
C GLY A 20 9.65 -7.37 0.91
N PHE A 21 10.15 -8.51 0.48
CA PHE A 21 9.39 -9.75 0.42
C PHE A 21 9.55 -10.48 1.77
N VAL A 22 8.95 -9.90 2.81
CA VAL A 22 9.07 -10.39 4.19
C VAL A 22 7.69 -10.49 4.83
N GLU A 23 7.57 -11.38 5.81
CA GLU A 23 6.34 -11.54 6.58
C GLU A 23 6.28 -10.48 7.68
N ARG A 24 5.15 -9.77 7.75
CA ARG A 24 4.87 -8.81 8.82
C ARG A 24 3.45 -9.04 9.31
N ALA A 25 3.32 -9.76 10.41
CA ALA A 25 2.02 -10.08 11.00
C ALA A 25 2.11 -10.09 12.51
N GLY A 26 1.07 -9.58 13.15
CA GLY A 26 0.94 -9.61 14.61
C GLY A 26 -0.19 -10.53 15.04
N ASP A 27 0.05 -11.38 16.04
CA ASP A 27 -0.98 -12.25 16.58
C ASP A 27 -1.78 -11.55 17.68
N GLU A 28 -1.12 -10.76 18.52
CA GLU A 28 -1.72 -10.11 19.67
C GLU A 28 -1.92 -8.60 19.53
N GLY A 29 -1.43 -8.03 18.43
CA GLY A 29 -1.53 -6.60 18.18
C GLY A 29 -0.60 -6.15 17.09
N PRO A 30 -0.64 -4.86 16.72
CA PRO A 30 0.21 -4.34 15.66
C PRO A 30 1.69 -4.40 16.03
N THR A 31 2.53 -4.78 15.08
CA THR A 31 3.98 -4.92 15.28
C THR A 31 4.72 -3.58 15.30
N GLY A 32 4.08 -2.52 14.81
CA GLY A 32 4.74 -1.22 14.59
C GLY A 32 5.46 -1.14 13.25
N GLU A 33 5.55 -2.26 12.52
CA GLU A 33 6.16 -2.29 11.19
C GLU A 33 5.06 -2.28 10.13
N PRO A 34 5.12 -1.39 9.13
CA PRO A 34 4.07 -1.32 8.11
C PRO A 34 3.86 -2.64 7.38
N THR A 35 2.59 -3.00 7.18
CA THR A 35 2.20 -4.18 6.40
C THR A 35 1.44 -3.71 5.18
N ALA A 36 1.83 -4.16 3.99
CA ALA A 36 1.23 -3.72 2.73
C ALA A 36 0.69 -4.90 1.93
N PHE A 37 -0.45 -4.66 1.28
CA PHE A 37 -1.15 -5.67 0.47
C PHE A 37 -1.41 -5.12 -0.92
N PHE A 38 -1.20 -5.97 -1.92
CA PHE A 38 -1.47 -5.64 -3.33
C PHE A 38 -2.36 -6.73 -3.91
N THR A 39 -3.47 -6.32 -4.51
CA THR A 39 -4.39 -7.25 -5.17
C THR A 39 -4.75 -6.73 -6.55
N PHE A 40 -4.57 -7.56 -7.57
CA PHE A 40 -5.02 -7.25 -8.92
C PHE A 40 -6.27 -8.08 -9.25
N SER A 41 -7.31 -7.42 -9.77
CA SER A 41 -8.51 -8.08 -10.24
C SER A 41 -8.53 -8.07 -11.76
N GLY A 42 -8.50 -9.26 -12.39
CA GLY A 42 -8.53 -9.37 -13.83
C GLY A 42 -9.93 -9.32 -14.42
N HIS A 43 -10.95 -9.50 -13.58
CA HIS A 43 -12.35 -9.47 -14.01
C HIS A 43 -12.77 -8.03 -14.37
N CYS A 44 -12.49 -7.10 -13.48
CA CYS A 44 -12.66 -5.66 -13.74
C CYS A 44 -11.28 -5.06 -13.47
N PRO A 45 -10.49 -4.74 -14.50
CA PRO A 45 -9.10 -4.37 -14.30
C PRO A 45 -8.92 -3.29 -13.23
N SER A 46 -8.40 -3.69 -12.07
CA SER A 46 -8.17 -2.79 -10.95
C SER A 46 -7.06 -3.32 -10.05
N VAL A 47 -6.37 -2.39 -9.41
CA VAL A 47 -5.34 -2.67 -8.42
C VAL A 47 -5.81 -2.10 -7.11
N ASP A 48 -5.93 -2.94 -6.10
CA ASP A 48 -6.29 -2.53 -4.74
C ASP A 48 -5.05 -2.63 -3.85
N VAL A 49 -4.79 -1.56 -3.14
CA VAL A 49 -3.64 -1.44 -2.25
C VAL A 49 -4.14 -1.11 -0.85
N SER A 50 -3.68 -1.87 0.13
CA SER A 50 -3.98 -1.60 1.53
C SER A 50 -2.67 -1.53 2.30
N ILE A 51 -2.51 -0.49 3.12
CA ILE A 51 -1.33 -0.32 3.96
C ILE A 51 -1.79 -0.14 5.40
N PHE A 52 -1.22 -0.94 6.30
CA PHE A 52 -1.41 -0.80 7.74
C PHE A 52 -0.14 -0.17 8.31
N PRO A 53 -0.10 1.15 8.49
CA PRO A 53 1.14 1.86 8.89
C PRO A 53 1.76 1.36 10.19
N ASN A 54 0.95 0.87 11.10
CA ASN A 54 1.43 0.34 12.38
C ASN A 54 1.48 -1.19 12.42
N GLY A 55 1.23 -1.82 11.29
CA GLY A 55 1.25 -3.27 11.15
C GLY A 55 -0.12 -3.91 11.19
N TRP A 56 -0.31 -4.95 10.37
CA TRP A 56 -1.52 -5.75 10.38
C TRP A 56 -1.47 -6.76 11.53
N HIS A 57 -2.63 -6.98 12.17
CA HIS A 57 -2.78 -8.02 13.18
C HIS A 57 -4.16 -8.66 13.03
N ARG A 58 -4.36 -9.81 13.70
CA ARG A 58 -5.58 -10.62 13.55
C ARG A 58 -6.87 -9.84 13.73
N ASP A 59 -6.91 -8.94 14.69
CA ASP A 59 -8.11 -8.18 15.05
C ASP A 59 -8.05 -6.72 14.58
N ALA A 60 -7.29 -6.44 13.52
CA ALA A 60 -7.14 -5.08 13.00
C ALA A 60 -8.47 -4.46 12.58
N ASP A 61 -8.68 -3.20 12.97
CA ASP A 61 -9.84 -2.43 12.52
C ASP A 61 -9.49 -1.79 11.19
N TYR A 62 -10.00 -2.35 10.10
CA TYR A 62 -9.71 -1.91 8.75
C TYR A 62 -10.12 -0.47 8.48
N ASN A 63 -11.15 0.03 9.16
CA ASN A 63 -11.59 1.40 8.98
C ASN A 63 -10.68 2.43 9.65
N LYS A 64 -10.02 2.05 10.73
CA LYS A 64 -9.17 2.96 11.52
C LYS A 64 -7.68 2.76 11.27
N GLU A 65 -7.27 1.52 10.99
CA GLU A 65 -5.86 1.15 10.92
C GLU A 65 -5.32 1.03 9.50
N ARG A 66 -6.19 1.07 8.50
CA ARG A 66 -5.83 0.85 7.10
C ARG A 66 -5.92 2.12 6.27
N VAL A 67 -4.92 2.34 5.42
CA VAL A 67 -4.98 3.33 4.33
C VAL A 67 -5.17 2.53 3.05
N GLU A 68 -6.19 2.88 2.25
CA GLU A 68 -6.53 2.14 1.04
C GLU A 68 -6.45 3.03 -0.21
N PHE A 69 -5.93 2.45 -1.29
CA PHE A 69 -5.92 3.09 -2.61
C PHE A 69 -6.44 2.10 -3.64
N THR A 70 -7.33 2.56 -4.53
CA THR A 70 -7.84 1.74 -5.62
C THR A 70 -7.56 2.44 -6.94
N PHE A 71 -6.90 1.73 -7.86
CA PHE A 71 -6.59 2.19 -9.20
C PHE A 71 -7.41 1.36 -10.18
N SER A 72 -8.40 1.98 -10.81
CA SER A 72 -9.36 1.27 -11.65
C SER A 72 -9.25 1.69 -13.11
N ASP A 73 -9.65 0.78 -14.01
CA ASP A 73 -9.64 1.05 -15.44
C ASP A 73 -10.58 2.21 -15.83
N TRP A 74 -11.64 2.43 -15.04
CA TRP A 74 -12.56 3.53 -15.28
C TRP A 74 -12.11 4.87 -14.70
N ASN A 75 -11.02 4.91 -13.93
CA ASN A 75 -10.46 6.18 -13.47
C ASN A 75 -9.79 6.91 -14.63
N GLU A 76 -9.90 8.23 -14.67
CA GLU A 76 -9.19 9.04 -15.66
C GLU A 76 -7.71 9.12 -15.28
N ASP A 77 -6.87 9.41 -16.28
CA ASP A 77 -5.42 9.49 -16.08
C ASP A 77 -5.03 10.45 -14.97
N GLU A 78 -5.71 11.60 -14.90
CA GLU A 78 -5.43 12.59 -13.85
C GLU A 78 -5.73 12.05 -12.45
N GLU A 79 -6.80 11.28 -12.31
CA GLU A 79 -7.15 10.64 -11.04
C GLU A 79 -6.11 9.60 -10.65
N LEU A 80 -5.65 8.79 -11.62
CA LEU A 80 -4.64 7.76 -11.39
C LEU A 80 -3.30 8.39 -10.98
N GLU A 81 -2.92 9.48 -11.63
CA GLU A 81 -1.69 10.20 -11.30
C GLU A 81 -1.74 10.78 -9.88
N GLU A 82 -2.87 11.36 -9.49
CA GLU A 82 -3.04 11.91 -8.15
C GLU A 82 -3.00 10.83 -7.08
N LYS A 83 -3.65 9.70 -7.32
CA LYS A 83 -3.62 8.56 -6.40
C LYS A 83 -2.21 8.01 -6.25
N LEU A 84 -1.47 7.91 -7.35
CA LEU A 84 -0.10 7.44 -7.34
C LEU A 84 0.80 8.38 -6.53
N LYS A 85 0.61 9.68 -6.70
CA LYS A 85 1.35 10.69 -5.94
C LYS A 85 1.07 10.54 -4.44
N GLN A 86 -0.19 10.37 -4.07
CA GLN A 86 -0.57 10.19 -2.67
C GLN A 86 0.04 8.92 -2.08
N LEU A 87 0.06 7.85 -2.87
CA LEU A 87 0.67 6.60 -2.45
C LEU A 87 2.19 6.75 -2.24
N ARG A 88 2.87 7.43 -3.16
CA ARG A 88 4.31 7.70 -3.03
C ARG A 88 4.61 8.48 -1.75
N GLU A 89 3.84 9.52 -1.48
CA GLU A 89 4.01 10.34 -0.28
C GLU A 89 3.79 9.52 0.99
N CYS A 90 2.79 8.64 0.98
CA CYS A 90 2.51 7.73 2.08
C CYS A 90 3.70 6.81 2.35
N VAL A 91 4.21 6.17 1.30
CA VAL A 91 5.34 5.23 1.42
C VAL A 91 6.62 5.94 1.86
N GLU A 92 6.90 7.12 1.31
CA GLU A 92 8.05 7.91 1.72
C GLU A 92 7.99 8.29 3.20
N GLY A 93 6.80 8.62 3.69
CA GLY A 93 6.58 8.90 5.11
C GLY A 93 6.88 7.70 5.99
N LEU A 94 6.51 6.51 5.55
CA LEU A 94 6.78 5.26 6.27
C LEU A 94 8.28 4.93 6.27
N GLU A 95 8.97 5.12 5.16
CA GLU A 95 10.41 4.89 5.07
C GLU A 95 11.17 5.83 6.02
N LYS A 96 10.78 7.09 6.09
CA LYS A 96 11.38 8.06 7.01
C LYS A 96 11.16 7.66 8.46
N LYS A 97 9.97 7.18 8.78
CA LYS A 97 9.63 6.72 10.12
C LYS A 97 10.50 5.52 10.53
N GLU A 98 10.69 4.55 9.63
CA GLU A 98 11.54 3.39 9.88
C GLU A 98 12.99 3.81 10.08
N ALA A 99 13.49 4.75 9.29
CA ALA A 99 14.86 5.25 9.39
C ALA A 99 15.12 5.97 10.72
N GLN A 100 14.10 6.51 11.36
CA GLN A 100 14.21 7.22 12.64
C GLN A 100 14.21 6.30 13.86
N HIS A 101 13.98 5.00 13.65
CA HIS A 101 13.88 4.02 14.73
C HIS A 101 15.22 3.38 15.12
N ASP A 102 16.29 3.82 14.57
CA ASP A 102 17.63 3.30 14.91
C ASP A 102 18.15 3.84 16.24
#